data_369801b5aa22f912b4e3d05e683e3d4b
#
_entry.id   369801b5aa22f912b4e3d05e683e3d4b
#
_cell.length_a   1.000
_cell.length_b   1.000
_cell.length_c   1.000
_cell.angle_alpha   90.00
_cell.angle_beta   90.00
_cell.angle_gamma   90.00
#
_symmetry.space_group_name_H-M   'P 1'
#
loop_
_entity.id
_entity.type
_entity.pdbx_description
1 polymer ?
#
loop_
_entity_poly.entity_id
_entity_poly.type
_entity_poly.pdbx_seq_one_letter_code
_entity_poly.pdbx_strand_id
1 'polypeptide(L)'
;TTGTNRLDSYTYDELLAFNLVDDFRAETNFKIPKFTDVLVWAKKNNAVLTIDIKRSVDVSEIIKVIKKYDAQDISIIITYDVDQTEKAYKLAPNLLMSVSARNEEELNRLLQTSIPVENMLAFTGTRLSDSKLYEDLHKLGIKTILGTLGNLDRQAAAKNDSLYMIWHNKGIDIIATDRPFQAASALKIVK
;
A
#
# COMPACT_ATOMS: atom_id res chain seq x y z
N THR A 1 -10.98 0.89 17.70
CA THR A 1 -12.41 1.16 17.93
C THR A 1 -12.77 0.94 19.38
N THR A 2 -13.96 1.39 19.80
CA THR A 2 -14.55 1.10 21.13
C THR A 2 -15.09 -0.34 21.24
N GLY A 3 -15.19 -1.08 20.15
CA GLY A 3 -15.57 -2.50 20.13
C GLY A 3 -14.45 -3.40 20.64
N THR A 4 -14.80 -4.53 21.28
CA THR A 4 -13.87 -5.43 21.96
C THR A 4 -13.62 -6.75 21.23
N ASN A 5 -14.51 -7.16 20.32
CA ASN A 5 -14.37 -8.39 19.55
C ASN A 5 -13.70 -8.17 18.19
N ARG A 6 -13.46 -9.26 17.46
CA ARG A 6 -12.97 -9.18 16.08
C ARG A 6 -14.01 -8.51 15.17
N LEU A 7 -13.54 -7.77 14.17
CA LEU A 7 -14.40 -7.05 13.22
C LEU A 7 -15.38 -7.99 12.50
N ASP A 8 -14.92 -9.19 12.14
CA ASP A 8 -15.67 -10.21 11.41
C ASP A 8 -16.75 -10.93 12.25
N SER A 9 -16.85 -10.64 13.56
CA SER A 9 -17.94 -11.13 14.43
C SER A 9 -19.15 -10.19 14.48
N TYR A 10 -19.13 -9.10 13.72
CA TYR A 10 -20.22 -8.12 13.68
C TYR A 10 -20.76 -7.93 12.26
N THR A 11 -22.04 -7.66 12.15
CA THR A 11 -22.62 -7.06 10.95
C THR A 11 -22.17 -5.60 10.82
N TYR A 12 -22.27 -5.02 9.61
CA TYR A 12 -21.91 -3.62 9.44
C TYR A 12 -22.78 -2.67 10.29
N ASP A 13 -24.07 -2.97 10.45
CA ASP A 13 -24.97 -2.14 11.24
C ASP A 13 -24.60 -2.17 12.75
N GLU A 14 -24.15 -3.30 13.26
CA GLU A 14 -23.59 -3.39 14.61
C GLU A 14 -22.28 -2.63 14.75
N LEU A 15 -21.42 -2.62 13.70
CA LEU A 15 -20.18 -1.86 13.70
C LEU A 15 -20.41 -0.34 13.76
N LEU A 16 -21.54 0.15 13.28
CA LEU A 16 -21.91 1.56 13.38
C LEU A 16 -22.17 2.03 14.83
N ALA A 17 -22.40 1.11 15.77
CA ALA A 17 -22.48 1.45 17.19
C ALA A 17 -21.12 1.84 17.79
N PHE A 18 -20.00 1.36 17.20
CA PHE A 18 -18.65 1.62 17.70
C PHE A 18 -18.05 2.88 17.06
N ASN A 19 -17.28 3.61 17.86
CA ASN A 19 -16.49 4.74 17.41
C ASN A 19 -15.03 4.32 17.12
N LEU A 20 -14.36 5.01 16.23
CA LEU A 20 -12.91 4.92 16.10
C LEU A 20 -12.25 5.59 17.32
N VAL A 21 -11.07 5.12 17.66
CA VAL A 21 -10.20 5.76 18.67
C VAL A 21 -8.95 6.29 17.96
N ASP A 22 -8.40 7.37 18.48
CA ASP A 22 -7.12 7.90 18.02
C ASP A 22 -5.92 7.10 18.54
N ASP A 23 -4.70 7.55 18.23
CA ASP A 23 -3.46 6.89 18.65
C ASP A 23 -3.24 6.95 20.18
N PHE A 24 -3.90 7.88 20.86
CA PHE A 24 -3.89 8.00 22.32
C PHE A 24 -5.04 7.20 22.97
N ARG A 25 -5.80 6.44 22.17
CA ARG A 25 -7.00 5.70 22.59
C ARG A 25 -8.16 6.58 23.06
N ALA A 26 -8.14 7.86 22.74
CA ALA A 26 -9.30 8.73 22.97
C ALA A 26 -10.39 8.40 21.93
N GLU A 27 -11.63 8.30 22.40
CA GLU A 27 -12.78 8.05 21.55
C GLU A 27 -13.04 9.25 20.63
N THR A 28 -13.30 8.97 19.37
CA THR A 28 -13.67 9.96 18.37
C THR A 28 -15.12 9.82 17.96
N ASN A 29 -15.66 10.79 17.22
CA ASN A 29 -17.00 10.70 16.60
C ASN A 29 -16.98 9.98 15.24
N PHE A 30 -15.84 9.44 14.81
CA PHE A 30 -15.70 8.78 13.52
C PHE A 30 -16.11 7.31 13.60
N LYS A 31 -16.70 6.83 12.51
CA LYS A 31 -17.12 5.44 12.33
C LYS A 31 -16.23 4.71 11.33
N ILE A 32 -16.29 3.38 11.35
CA ILE A 32 -15.62 2.57 10.32
C ILE A 32 -16.32 2.83 8.97
N PRO A 33 -15.61 3.35 7.95
CA PRO A 33 -16.22 3.60 6.63
C PRO A 33 -16.42 2.29 5.87
N LYS A 34 -17.40 2.26 4.96
CA LYS A 34 -17.48 1.22 3.93
C LYS A 34 -16.38 1.40 2.91
N PHE A 35 -15.86 0.30 2.38
CA PHE A 35 -14.87 0.37 1.30
C PHE A 35 -15.38 1.15 0.09
N THR A 36 -16.68 1.01 -0.23
CA THR A 36 -17.35 1.76 -1.30
C THR A 36 -17.30 3.28 -1.08
N ASP A 37 -17.45 3.74 0.16
CA ASP A 37 -17.42 5.16 0.48
C ASP A 37 -15.98 5.71 0.36
N VAL A 38 -14.99 4.88 0.73
CA VAL A 38 -13.57 5.20 0.54
C VAL A 38 -13.23 5.32 -0.94
N LEU A 39 -13.71 4.42 -1.82
CA LEU A 39 -13.51 4.51 -3.26
C LEU A 39 -14.09 5.80 -3.85
N VAL A 40 -15.34 6.15 -3.47
CA VAL A 40 -15.99 7.39 -3.92
C VAL A 40 -15.19 8.61 -3.46
N TRP A 41 -14.77 8.63 -2.20
CA TRP A 41 -13.96 9.72 -1.66
C TRP A 41 -12.61 9.83 -2.39
N ALA A 42 -11.93 8.73 -2.63
CA ALA A 42 -10.63 8.70 -3.29
C ALA A 42 -10.73 9.24 -4.74
N LYS A 43 -11.74 8.82 -5.50
CA LYS A 43 -12.00 9.38 -6.85
C LYS A 43 -12.22 10.88 -6.81
N LYS A 44 -13.04 11.36 -5.87
CA LYS A 44 -13.34 12.80 -5.73
C LYS A 44 -12.11 13.63 -5.38
N ASN A 45 -11.16 13.04 -4.63
CA ASN A 45 -9.96 13.75 -4.13
C ASN A 45 -8.68 13.41 -4.91
N ASN A 46 -8.77 12.68 -6.03
CA ASN A 46 -7.62 12.21 -6.82
C ASN A 46 -6.59 11.45 -5.96
N ALA A 47 -7.07 10.69 -4.98
CA ALA A 47 -6.24 9.89 -4.11
C ALA A 47 -6.08 8.47 -4.69
N VAL A 48 -4.87 7.94 -4.69
CA VAL A 48 -4.59 6.55 -5.05
C VAL A 48 -4.64 5.69 -3.80
N LEU A 49 -5.33 4.57 -3.87
CA LEU A 49 -5.50 3.63 -2.76
C LEU A 49 -4.59 2.42 -2.94
N THR A 50 -3.79 2.14 -1.93
CA THR A 50 -3.06 0.87 -1.80
C THR A 50 -3.87 -0.05 -0.89
N ILE A 51 -4.42 -1.13 -1.47
CA ILE A 51 -5.46 -1.96 -0.84
C ILE A 51 -4.83 -3.24 -0.29
N ASP A 52 -4.70 -3.32 1.03
CA ASP A 52 -4.24 -4.50 1.77
C ASP A 52 -5.44 -5.40 2.12
N ILE A 53 -5.55 -6.53 1.42
CA ILE A 53 -6.68 -7.45 1.57
C ILE A 53 -6.36 -8.47 2.65
N LYS A 54 -7.18 -8.53 3.69
CA LYS A 54 -7.03 -9.51 4.76
C LYS A 54 -7.32 -10.92 4.27
N ARG A 55 -6.62 -11.92 4.82
CA ARG A 55 -6.69 -13.34 4.39
C ARG A 55 -8.09 -13.94 4.42
N SER A 56 -8.99 -13.38 5.24
CA SER A 56 -10.39 -13.81 5.35
C SER A 56 -11.28 -13.28 4.21
N VAL A 57 -10.78 -12.39 3.36
CA VAL A 57 -11.53 -11.76 2.26
C VAL A 57 -11.00 -12.27 0.92
N ASP A 58 -11.89 -12.74 0.05
CA ASP A 58 -11.49 -13.15 -1.30
C ASP A 58 -11.17 -11.90 -2.15
N VAL A 59 -10.02 -11.92 -2.81
CA VAL A 59 -9.58 -10.83 -3.70
C VAL A 59 -10.60 -10.54 -4.81
N SER A 60 -11.34 -11.56 -5.26
CA SER A 60 -12.35 -11.40 -6.31
C SER A 60 -13.49 -10.47 -5.89
N GLU A 61 -13.88 -10.49 -4.61
CA GLU A 61 -14.95 -9.61 -4.10
C GLU A 61 -14.49 -8.15 -4.09
N ILE A 62 -13.26 -7.90 -3.69
CA ILE A 62 -12.68 -6.55 -3.70
C ILE A 62 -12.55 -6.03 -5.14
N ILE A 63 -12.05 -6.86 -6.06
CA ILE A 63 -11.92 -6.50 -7.47
C ILE A 63 -13.30 -6.22 -8.12
N LYS A 64 -14.33 -7.00 -7.80
CA LYS A 64 -15.71 -6.73 -8.26
C LYS A 64 -16.18 -5.33 -7.80
N VAL A 65 -15.92 -4.99 -6.54
CA VAL A 65 -16.28 -3.66 -6.01
C VAL A 65 -15.50 -2.56 -6.72
N ILE A 66 -14.18 -2.70 -6.89
CA ILE A 66 -13.35 -1.73 -7.61
C ILE A 66 -13.89 -1.49 -9.03
N LYS A 67 -14.21 -2.57 -9.76
CA LYS A 67 -14.77 -2.50 -11.12
C LYS A 67 -16.15 -1.83 -11.12
N LYS A 68 -17.02 -2.19 -10.17
CA LYS A 68 -18.37 -1.61 -10.05
C LYS A 68 -18.34 -0.09 -9.86
N TYR A 69 -17.32 0.42 -9.18
CA TYR A 69 -17.15 1.85 -8.93
C TYR A 69 -16.24 2.55 -9.94
N ASP A 70 -15.79 1.81 -10.98
CA ASP A 70 -14.87 2.32 -12.00
C ASP A 70 -13.67 3.02 -11.36
N ALA A 71 -13.02 2.29 -10.45
CA ALA A 71 -11.94 2.81 -9.59
C ALA A 71 -10.59 2.12 -9.85
N GLN A 72 -10.43 1.47 -11.02
CA GLN A 72 -9.22 0.72 -11.37
C GLN A 72 -7.99 1.63 -11.41
N ASP A 73 -8.10 2.82 -12.00
CA ASP A 73 -6.99 3.76 -12.19
C ASP A 73 -6.46 4.37 -10.88
N ILE A 74 -7.22 4.24 -9.81
CA ILE A 74 -6.84 4.75 -8.48
C ILE A 74 -6.60 3.64 -7.45
N SER A 75 -6.59 2.38 -7.88
CA SER A 75 -6.48 1.22 -6.97
C SER A 75 -5.24 0.40 -7.26
N ILE A 76 -4.47 0.13 -6.22
CA ILE A 76 -3.30 -0.76 -6.22
C ILE A 76 -3.59 -1.90 -5.25
N ILE A 77 -3.54 -3.15 -5.74
CA ILE A 77 -3.72 -4.32 -4.87
C ILE A 77 -2.37 -4.74 -4.29
N ILE A 78 -2.28 -4.88 -2.98
CA ILE A 78 -1.11 -5.48 -2.32
C ILE A 78 -1.19 -6.99 -2.45
N THR A 79 -0.11 -7.59 -2.94
CA THR A 79 0.07 -9.04 -3.02
C THR A 79 1.35 -9.45 -2.31
N TYR A 80 1.33 -10.59 -1.64
CA TYR A 80 2.41 -11.05 -0.77
C TYR A 80 3.24 -12.19 -1.40
N ASP A 81 2.69 -12.84 -2.41
CA ASP A 81 3.33 -13.93 -3.14
C ASP A 81 2.88 -13.97 -4.61
N VAL A 82 3.54 -14.80 -5.40
CA VAL A 82 3.30 -14.93 -6.84
C VAL A 82 1.89 -15.43 -7.14
N ASP A 83 1.38 -16.39 -6.37
CA ASP A 83 0.06 -17.00 -6.61
C ASP A 83 -1.06 -15.97 -6.43
N GLN A 84 -0.96 -15.14 -5.38
CA GLN A 84 -1.89 -14.03 -5.16
C GLN A 84 -1.81 -13.01 -6.28
N THR A 85 -0.59 -12.69 -6.74
CA THR A 85 -0.38 -11.74 -7.83
C THR A 85 -0.99 -12.25 -9.13
N GLU A 86 -0.75 -13.51 -9.49
CA GLU A 86 -1.36 -14.11 -10.68
C GLU A 86 -2.89 -14.19 -10.59
N LYS A 87 -3.44 -14.53 -9.42
CA LYS A 87 -4.88 -14.55 -9.20
C LYS A 87 -5.48 -13.15 -9.40
N ALA A 88 -4.87 -12.12 -8.82
CA ALA A 88 -5.31 -10.73 -8.96
C ALA A 88 -5.23 -10.27 -10.42
N TYR A 89 -4.12 -10.55 -11.09
CA TYR A 89 -3.92 -10.18 -12.50
C TYR A 89 -4.93 -10.84 -13.42
N LYS A 90 -5.18 -12.15 -13.28
CA LYS A 90 -6.22 -12.87 -14.06
C LYS A 90 -7.62 -12.25 -13.90
N LEU A 91 -7.93 -11.76 -12.71
CA LEU A 91 -9.22 -11.13 -12.43
C LEU A 91 -9.31 -9.69 -12.95
N ALA A 92 -8.19 -8.96 -12.96
CA ALA A 92 -8.15 -7.54 -13.33
C ALA A 92 -6.77 -7.16 -13.94
N PRO A 93 -6.53 -7.47 -15.22
CA PRO A 93 -5.23 -7.24 -15.86
C PRO A 93 -4.87 -5.74 -16.02
N ASN A 94 -5.81 -4.84 -15.77
CA ASN A 94 -5.56 -3.39 -15.82
C ASN A 94 -5.23 -2.78 -14.45
N LEU A 95 -5.21 -3.59 -13.37
CA LEU A 95 -4.84 -3.07 -12.06
C LEU A 95 -3.33 -3.10 -11.85
N LEU A 96 -2.82 -2.07 -11.17
CA LEU A 96 -1.49 -2.11 -10.59
C LEU A 96 -1.47 -3.01 -9.35
N MET A 97 -0.37 -3.71 -9.17
CA MET A 97 -0.15 -4.58 -8.02
C MET A 97 1.14 -4.21 -7.31
N SER A 98 1.07 -4.03 -6.00
CA SER A 98 2.25 -3.95 -5.16
C SER A 98 2.74 -5.37 -4.87
N VAL A 99 3.84 -5.76 -5.49
CA VAL A 99 4.42 -7.09 -5.44
C VAL A 99 5.64 -7.12 -4.54
N SER A 100 5.89 -8.22 -3.82
CA SER A 100 7.09 -8.36 -3.00
C SER A 100 8.31 -8.64 -3.88
N ALA A 101 9.30 -7.74 -3.86
CA ALA A 101 10.59 -7.87 -4.55
C ALA A 101 11.73 -7.36 -3.64
N ARG A 102 11.96 -8.03 -2.52
CA ARG A 102 12.90 -7.63 -1.48
C ARG A 102 14.35 -8.03 -1.77
N ASN A 103 14.54 -8.90 -2.74
CA ASN A 103 15.82 -9.42 -3.21
C ASN A 103 15.72 -9.93 -4.65
N GLU A 104 16.87 -10.29 -5.23
CA GLU A 104 16.98 -10.77 -6.60
C GLU A 104 16.18 -12.08 -6.83
N GLU A 105 16.10 -12.96 -5.84
CA GLU A 105 15.35 -14.23 -5.96
C GLU A 105 13.84 -13.97 -6.10
N GLU A 106 13.28 -13.04 -5.29
CA GLU A 106 11.88 -12.65 -5.39
C GLU A 106 11.59 -11.96 -6.72
N LEU A 107 12.48 -11.06 -7.17
CA LEU A 107 12.36 -10.44 -8.48
C LEU A 107 12.37 -11.48 -9.61
N ASN A 108 13.30 -12.43 -9.59
CA ASN A 108 13.38 -13.48 -10.61
C ASN A 108 12.12 -14.35 -10.65
N ARG A 109 11.51 -14.67 -9.52
CA ARG A 109 10.22 -15.38 -9.48
C ARG A 109 9.09 -14.58 -10.13
N LEU A 110 9.03 -13.28 -9.90
CA LEU A 110 8.02 -12.41 -10.54
C LEU A 110 8.21 -12.34 -12.05
N LEU A 111 9.45 -12.26 -12.52
CA LEU A 111 9.78 -12.21 -13.96
C LEU A 111 9.51 -13.51 -14.70
N GLN A 112 9.34 -14.64 -13.99
CA GLN A 112 8.92 -15.92 -14.56
C GLN A 112 7.40 -16.01 -14.76
N THR A 113 6.63 -15.06 -14.24
CA THR A 113 5.18 -15.00 -14.44
C THR A 113 4.83 -14.40 -15.80
N SER A 114 3.56 -14.57 -16.20
CA SER A 114 3.02 -13.90 -17.40
C SER A 114 2.54 -12.46 -17.13
N ILE A 115 2.81 -11.92 -15.95
CA ILE A 115 2.33 -10.59 -15.54
C ILE A 115 3.27 -9.54 -16.15
N PRO A 116 2.74 -8.58 -16.92
CA PRO A 116 3.55 -7.50 -17.47
C PRO A 116 4.16 -6.63 -16.36
N VAL A 117 5.40 -6.21 -16.57
CA VAL A 117 6.13 -5.38 -15.58
C VAL A 117 5.46 -4.04 -15.32
N GLU A 118 4.76 -3.49 -16.30
CA GLU A 118 3.96 -2.27 -16.17
C GLU A 118 2.79 -2.38 -15.17
N ASN A 119 2.38 -3.60 -14.82
CA ASN A 119 1.40 -3.85 -13.77
C ASN A 119 2.01 -3.98 -12.37
N MET A 120 3.34 -3.87 -12.24
CA MET A 120 4.05 -4.11 -10.99
C MET A 120 4.57 -2.83 -10.36
N LEU A 121 4.41 -2.72 -9.04
CA LEU A 121 5.14 -1.82 -8.17
C LEU A 121 5.89 -2.68 -7.14
N ALA A 122 7.21 -2.58 -7.10
CA ALA A 122 8.03 -3.46 -6.29
C ALA A 122 8.10 -3.00 -4.82
N PHE A 123 7.45 -3.69 -3.92
CA PHE A 123 7.67 -3.51 -2.49
C PHE A 123 8.99 -4.17 -2.08
N THR A 124 10.00 -3.35 -1.79
CA THR A 124 11.36 -3.80 -1.48
C THR A 124 11.58 -4.08 0.01
N GLY A 125 10.51 -4.06 0.81
CA GLY A 125 10.54 -4.37 2.23
C GLY A 125 10.56 -3.15 3.13
N THR A 126 10.88 -3.37 4.42
CA THR A 126 10.93 -2.32 5.46
C THR A 126 12.38 -2.01 5.89
N ARG A 127 13.35 -2.43 5.12
CA ARG A 127 14.77 -2.14 5.25
C ARG A 127 15.32 -1.72 3.89
N LEU A 128 16.37 -0.94 3.91
CA LEU A 128 17.07 -0.59 2.68
C LEU A 128 17.71 -1.85 2.08
N SER A 129 17.46 -2.08 0.82
CA SER A 129 18.08 -3.12 0.02
C SER A 129 19.40 -2.63 -0.58
N ASP A 130 20.13 -3.53 -1.24
CA ASP A 130 21.29 -3.16 -2.04
C ASP A 130 20.87 -2.25 -3.20
N SER A 131 21.70 -1.27 -3.54
CA SER A 131 21.45 -0.34 -4.65
C SER A 131 21.26 -1.06 -5.99
N LYS A 132 21.93 -2.18 -6.17
CA LYS A 132 21.79 -3.03 -7.37
C LYS A 132 20.34 -3.48 -7.58
N LEU A 133 19.62 -3.84 -6.54
CA LEU A 133 18.20 -4.24 -6.67
C LEU A 133 17.35 -3.09 -7.22
N TYR A 134 17.53 -1.87 -6.72
CA TYR A 134 16.79 -0.71 -7.22
C TYR A 134 17.14 -0.40 -8.68
N GLU A 135 18.43 -0.48 -9.03
CA GLU A 135 18.88 -0.30 -10.42
C GLU A 135 18.26 -1.34 -11.37
N ASP A 136 18.22 -2.60 -10.96
CA ASP A 136 17.68 -3.69 -11.79
C ASP A 136 16.15 -3.55 -11.95
N LEU A 137 15.44 -3.17 -10.90
CA LEU A 137 14.00 -2.84 -10.98
C LEU A 137 13.75 -1.67 -11.94
N HIS A 138 14.54 -0.60 -11.84
CA HIS A 138 14.40 0.57 -12.73
C HIS A 138 14.75 0.26 -14.19
N LYS A 139 15.74 -0.59 -14.47
CA LYS A 139 16.03 -1.08 -15.84
C LYS A 139 14.84 -1.80 -16.46
N LEU A 140 14.02 -2.44 -15.65
CA LEU A 140 12.80 -3.11 -16.07
C LEU A 140 11.59 -2.16 -16.16
N GLY A 141 11.74 -0.89 -15.75
CA GLY A 141 10.65 0.08 -15.68
C GLY A 141 9.74 -0.07 -14.45
N ILE A 142 10.15 -0.90 -13.47
CA ILE A 142 9.37 -1.16 -12.26
C ILE A 142 9.72 -0.11 -11.19
N LYS A 143 8.72 0.63 -10.70
CA LYS A 143 8.89 1.57 -9.59
C LYS A 143 8.99 0.84 -8.26
N THR A 144 9.79 1.40 -7.35
CA THR A 144 10.10 0.82 -6.05
C THR A 144 9.28 1.44 -4.92
N ILE A 145 8.86 0.63 -3.97
CA ILE A 145 8.19 1.04 -2.74
C ILE A 145 9.04 0.60 -1.54
N LEU A 146 9.43 1.54 -0.69
CA LEU A 146 10.04 1.26 0.60
C LEU A 146 9.05 1.50 1.73
N GLY A 147 8.82 0.50 2.58
CA GLY A 147 8.10 0.67 3.84
C GLY A 147 9.02 1.27 4.89
N THR A 148 8.78 2.51 5.30
CA THR A 148 9.54 3.14 6.37
C THR A 148 8.87 3.01 7.73
N LEU A 149 7.66 2.45 7.77
CA LEU A 149 6.84 2.17 8.95
C LEU A 149 7.67 1.56 10.08
N GLY A 150 7.63 2.17 11.25
CA GLY A 150 8.35 1.69 12.42
C GLY A 150 9.83 2.11 12.47
N ASN A 151 10.79 1.26 12.05
CA ASN A 151 12.22 1.52 12.29
C ASN A 151 12.78 2.73 11.55
N LEU A 152 12.56 2.85 10.27
CA LEU A 152 13.12 3.94 9.47
C LEU A 152 12.43 5.26 9.81
N ASP A 153 11.12 5.27 10.04
CA ASP A 153 10.41 6.46 10.51
C ASP A 153 10.90 6.92 11.88
N ARG A 154 11.14 5.99 12.82
CA ARG A 154 11.76 6.31 14.11
C ARG A 154 13.18 6.86 13.95
N GLN A 155 13.94 6.32 12.99
CA GLN A 155 15.28 6.83 12.70
C GLN A 155 15.23 8.26 12.16
N ALA A 156 14.29 8.55 11.24
CA ALA A 156 14.08 9.90 10.71
C ALA A 156 13.66 10.87 11.82
N ALA A 157 12.70 10.48 12.66
CA ALA A 157 12.26 11.29 13.78
C ALA A 157 13.37 11.61 14.79
N ALA A 158 14.23 10.63 15.08
CA ALA A 158 15.30 10.79 16.07
C ALA A 158 16.53 11.55 15.53
N LYS A 159 16.79 11.46 14.23
CA LYS A 159 18.00 12.09 13.63
C LYS A 159 17.63 13.34 12.83
N ASN A 160 17.00 13.15 11.69
CA ASN A 160 16.60 14.23 10.80
C ASN A 160 15.69 13.68 9.68
N ASP A 161 14.63 14.40 9.35
CA ASP A 161 13.68 14.04 8.30
C ASP A 161 14.30 14.09 6.88
N SER A 162 15.46 14.73 6.69
CA SER A 162 16.22 14.66 5.43
C SER A 162 16.60 13.24 5.02
N LEU A 163 16.51 12.25 5.93
CA LEU A 163 16.71 10.84 5.61
C LEU A 163 15.73 10.35 4.52
N TYR A 164 14.50 10.87 4.45
CA TYR A 164 13.57 10.53 3.37
C TYR A 164 14.12 10.88 1.99
N MET A 165 14.74 12.05 1.84
CA MET A 165 15.42 12.44 0.61
C MET A 165 16.63 11.55 0.31
N ILE A 166 17.41 11.18 1.35
CA ILE A 166 18.55 10.29 1.19
C ILE A 166 18.09 8.91 0.68
N TRP A 167 16.99 8.38 1.23
CA TRP A 167 16.44 7.10 0.77
C TRP A 167 15.87 7.20 -0.65
N HIS A 168 15.13 8.26 -0.96
CA HIS A 168 14.66 8.53 -2.31
C HIS A 168 15.81 8.53 -3.33
N ASN A 169 16.91 9.23 -3.04
CA ASN A 169 18.08 9.31 -3.91
C ASN A 169 18.82 7.95 -4.08
N LYS A 170 18.51 6.94 -3.27
CA LYS A 170 19.01 5.58 -3.46
C LYS A 170 18.21 4.75 -4.47
N GLY A 171 17.17 5.33 -5.07
CA GLY A 171 16.33 4.65 -6.04
C GLY A 171 14.97 4.24 -5.48
N ILE A 172 14.45 4.93 -4.46
CA ILE A 172 13.11 4.67 -3.93
C ILE A 172 12.13 5.69 -4.50
N ASP A 173 11.14 5.21 -5.26
CA ASP A 173 10.15 6.07 -5.91
C ASP A 173 8.99 6.42 -4.97
N ILE A 174 8.58 5.45 -4.14
CA ILE A 174 7.42 5.57 -3.26
C ILE A 174 7.84 5.21 -1.83
N ILE A 175 7.52 6.07 -0.89
CA ILE A 175 7.76 5.85 0.54
C ILE A 175 6.43 5.59 1.24
N ALA A 176 6.27 4.38 1.80
CA ALA A 176 5.14 4.03 2.64
C ALA A 176 5.51 4.33 4.11
N THR A 177 4.95 5.39 4.68
CA THR A 177 5.36 5.97 5.97
C THR A 177 4.16 6.33 6.86
N ASP A 178 4.34 6.24 8.17
CA ASP A 178 3.43 6.80 9.18
C ASP A 178 3.64 8.31 9.42
N ARG A 179 4.63 8.92 8.72
CA ARG A 179 4.98 10.34 8.85
C ARG A 179 4.89 11.07 7.49
N PRO A 180 3.69 11.05 6.82
CA PRO A 180 3.58 11.50 5.43
C PRO A 180 3.90 12.99 5.26
N PHE A 181 3.53 13.85 6.22
CA PHE A 181 3.80 15.29 6.12
C PHE A 181 5.30 15.61 6.21
N GLN A 182 6.03 14.93 7.09
CA GLN A 182 7.47 15.09 7.24
C GLN A 182 8.21 14.55 6.00
N ALA A 183 7.80 13.39 5.51
CA ALA A 183 8.36 12.82 4.28
C ALA A 183 8.10 13.73 3.07
N ALA A 184 6.87 14.21 2.89
CA ALA A 184 6.51 15.12 1.80
C ALA A 184 7.29 16.44 1.87
N SER A 185 7.46 17.02 3.06
CA SER A 185 8.27 18.22 3.27
C SER A 185 9.75 17.97 2.91
N ALA A 186 10.32 16.86 3.38
CA ALA A 186 11.71 16.49 3.09
C ALA A 186 11.94 16.26 1.59
N LEU A 187 10.98 15.69 0.89
CA LEU A 187 10.99 15.46 -0.56
C LEU A 187 10.62 16.71 -1.37
N LYS A 188 10.25 17.83 -0.72
CA LYS A 188 9.81 19.08 -1.37
C LYS A 188 8.57 18.90 -2.28
N ILE A 189 7.73 17.93 -1.95
CA ILE A 189 6.47 17.67 -2.67
C ILE A 189 5.38 18.66 -2.25
N VAL A 190 5.42 19.14 -1.01
CA VAL A 190 4.52 20.16 -0.47
C VAL A 190 5.31 21.45 -0.25
N LYS A 191 4.77 22.56 -0.78
CA LYS A 191 5.29 23.91 -0.54
C LYS A 191 4.72 24.48 0.75
#